data_14cf22fd80d82d0f37b5cd5775dae903
#
_entry.id   14cf22fd80d82d0f37b5cd5775dae903
#
_cell.length_a   1.000
_cell.length_b   1.000
_cell.length_c   1.000
_cell.angle_alpha   90.00
_cell.angle_beta   90.00
_cell.angle_gamma   90.00
#
_symmetry.space_group_name_H-M   'P 1'
#
loop_
_entity.id
_entity.type
_entity.pdbx_description
1 polymer ?
#
loop_
_entity_poly.entity_id
_entity_poly.type
_entity_poly.pdbx_seq_one_letter_code
_entity_poly.pdbx_strand_id
1 'polypeptide(L)'
;MLTLKAEKRNPEEKAKKLRRDGFITGVLYGKEMKENVSLKFTEKDAAAFIKNAKEGTQAYLELDGKNVDVLVKNIDFDPLTKKYMALDFQALVAGEVVSATVPIVYLNEDKVQGIFEAELSEVHYKADPAHLLEPIEIDLATLPQTTKTMYVKDLKLEENGVHVTTSGEQQLFHIGAYGQKETDETETEAADETK
;
A
#
# COMPACT_ATOMS: atom_id res chain seq x y z
N MET A 1 -4.14 -4.55 18.38
CA MET A 1 -3.38 -5.17 17.27
C MET A 1 -4.27 -6.16 16.55
N LEU A 2 -4.20 -6.21 15.23
CA LEU A 2 -4.99 -7.11 14.41
C LEU A 2 -4.37 -8.51 14.41
N THR A 3 -5.22 -9.54 14.47
CA THR A 3 -4.78 -10.95 14.42
C THR A 3 -5.55 -11.68 13.33
N LEU A 4 -4.84 -12.47 12.52
CA LEU A 4 -5.42 -13.32 11.49
C LEU A 4 -5.02 -14.77 11.74
N LYS A 5 -6.01 -15.66 11.75
CA LYS A 5 -5.77 -17.09 11.86
C LYS A 5 -5.40 -17.70 10.50
N ALA A 6 -4.28 -18.41 10.46
CA ALA A 6 -3.74 -19.04 9.27
C ALA A 6 -3.56 -20.54 9.46
N GLU A 7 -3.74 -21.28 8.40
CA GLU A 7 -3.41 -22.70 8.32
C GLU A 7 -2.34 -22.94 7.25
N LYS A 8 -1.43 -23.88 7.51
CA LYS A 8 -0.48 -24.30 6.48
C LYS A 8 -1.22 -24.95 5.33
N ARG A 9 -0.91 -24.51 4.14
CA ARG A 9 -1.43 -25.07 2.91
C ARG A 9 -0.56 -26.26 2.48
N ASN A 10 -1.21 -27.38 2.09
CA ASN A 10 -0.50 -28.44 1.41
C ASN A 10 -0.05 -27.96 0.01
N PRO A 11 1.25 -28.05 -0.35
CA PRO A 11 1.75 -27.64 -1.67
C PRO A 11 1.06 -28.33 -2.85
N GLU A 12 0.55 -29.54 -2.67
CA GLU A 12 -0.15 -30.30 -3.70
C GLU A 12 -1.56 -29.78 -4.00
N GLU A 13 -2.17 -29.01 -3.07
CA GLU A 13 -3.47 -28.42 -3.28
C GLU A 13 -3.39 -27.20 -4.20
N LYS A 14 -4.11 -27.28 -5.34
CA LYS A 14 -4.16 -26.17 -6.31
C LYS A 14 -4.91 -24.96 -5.71
N ALA A 15 -4.30 -23.78 -5.78
CA ALA A 15 -4.89 -22.52 -5.31
C ALA A 15 -6.31 -22.27 -5.88
N LYS A 16 -6.53 -22.59 -7.17
CA LYS A 16 -7.85 -22.45 -7.80
C LYS A 16 -8.93 -23.31 -7.14
N LYS A 17 -8.58 -24.52 -6.64
CA LYS A 17 -9.51 -25.38 -5.91
C LYS A 17 -9.83 -24.77 -4.55
N LEU A 18 -8.81 -24.36 -3.79
CA LEU A 18 -9.00 -23.74 -2.47
C LEU A 18 -9.88 -22.50 -2.54
N ARG A 19 -9.64 -21.61 -3.53
CA ARG A 19 -10.48 -20.40 -3.71
C ARG A 19 -11.92 -20.73 -4.02
N ARG A 20 -12.19 -21.82 -4.76
CA ARG A 20 -13.57 -22.29 -5.02
C ARG A 20 -14.22 -22.87 -3.77
N ASP A 21 -13.41 -23.46 -2.89
CA ASP A 21 -13.85 -24.08 -1.64
C ASP A 21 -13.97 -23.04 -0.49
N GLY A 22 -13.82 -21.72 -0.79
CA GLY A 22 -13.99 -20.62 0.17
C GLY A 22 -12.74 -20.26 0.98
N PHE A 23 -11.55 -20.59 0.46
CA PHE A 23 -10.28 -20.21 1.06
C PHE A 23 -9.54 -19.18 0.22
N ILE A 24 -8.80 -18.34 0.88
CA ILE A 24 -7.81 -17.42 0.28
C ILE A 24 -6.43 -18.01 0.52
N THR A 25 -5.55 -17.90 -0.46
CA THR A 25 -4.17 -18.38 -0.37
C THR A 25 -3.24 -17.26 0.06
N GLY A 26 -2.06 -17.59 0.58
CA GLY A 26 -1.04 -16.62 0.91
C GLY A 26 0.31 -17.26 1.15
N VAL A 27 1.29 -16.41 1.38
CA VAL A 27 2.66 -16.83 1.69
C VAL A 27 3.18 -16.03 2.88
N LEU A 28 3.82 -16.71 3.81
CA LEU A 28 4.63 -16.10 4.86
C LEU A 28 6.09 -16.34 4.52
N TYR A 29 6.85 -15.27 4.45
CA TYR A 29 8.30 -15.30 4.23
C TYR A 29 9.01 -14.34 5.19
N GLY A 30 10.30 -14.51 5.36
CA GLY A 30 11.11 -13.66 6.23
C GLY A 30 12.57 -14.07 6.15
N LYS A 31 13.46 -13.17 6.53
CA LYS A 31 14.89 -13.34 6.40
C LYS A 31 15.44 -14.46 7.30
N GLU A 32 14.88 -14.62 8.49
CA GLU A 32 15.26 -15.70 9.40
C GLU A 32 14.55 -17.02 9.11
N MET A 33 13.58 -17.02 8.20
CA MET A 33 12.88 -18.22 7.79
C MET A 33 13.71 -19.01 6.77
N LYS A 34 13.91 -20.31 7.04
CA LYS A 34 14.65 -21.19 6.10
C LYS A 34 13.90 -21.40 4.79
N GLU A 35 12.57 -21.42 4.85
CA GLU A 35 11.68 -21.66 3.71
C GLU A 35 10.42 -20.82 3.84
N ASN A 36 9.86 -20.42 2.70
CA ASN A 36 8.57 -19.74 2.66
C ASN A 36 7.45 -20.71 3.03
N VAL A 37 6.53 -20.27 3.88
CA VAL A 37 5.40 -21.08 4.32
C VAL A 37 4.17 -20.71 3.50
N SER A 38 3.66 -21.68 2.74
CA SER A 38 2.38 -21.51 2.04
C SER A 38 1.23 -21.56 3.04
N LEU A 39 0.32 -20.58 2.96
CA LEU A 39 -0.80 -20.39 3.88
C LEU A 39 -2.13 -20.48 3.15
N LYS A 40 -3.17 -20.79 3.92
CA LYS A 40 -4.57 -20.65 3.54
C LYS A 40 -5.35 -20.01 4.69
N PHE A 41 -6.34 -19.23 4.33
CA PHE A 41 -7.22 -18.50 5.25
C PHE A 41 -8.66 -18.76 4.86
N THR A 42 -9.60 -18.77 5.80
CA THR A 42 -11.01 -18.76 5.43
C THR A 42 -11.36 -17.40 4.80
N GLU A 43 -12.20 -17.39 3.77
CA GLU A 43 -12.63 -16.14 3.09
C GLU A 43 -13.26 -15.16 4.10
N LYS A 44 -13.98 -15.68 5.12
CA LYS A 44 -14.64 -14.89 6.16
C LYS A 44 -13.61 -14.16 7.06
N ASP A 45 -12.61 -14.88 7.56
CA ASP A 45 -11.61 -14.32 8.49
C ASP A 45 -10.70 -13.33 7.76
N ALA A 46 -10.30 -13.67 6.55
CA ALA A 46 -9.52 -12.78 5.71
C ALA A 46 -10.28 -11.49 5.35
N ALA A 47 -11.55 -11.57 4.97
CA ALA A 47 -12.37 -10.41 4.68
C ALA A 47 -12.58 -9.51 5.92
N ALA A 48 -12.74 -10.10 7.11
CA ALA A 48 -12.81 -9.34 8.35
C ALA A 48 -11.50 -8.63 8.69
N PHE A 49 -10.38 -9.31 8.44
CA PHE A 49 -9.04 -8.76 8.63
C PHE A 49 -8.76 -7.58 7.69
N ILE A 50 -9.01 -7.74 6.39
CA ILE A 50 -8.72 -6.73 5.36
C ILE A 50 -9.53 -5.44 5.55
N LYS A 51 -10.70 -5.51 6.20
CA LYS A 51 -11.47 -4.28 6.53
C LYS A 51 -10.68 -3.29 7.36
N ASN A 52 -9.78 -3.78 8.22
CA ASN A 52 -9.02 -2.98 9.16
C ASN A 52 -7.50 -3.01 8.88
N ALA A 53 -7.06 -3.89 7.98
CA ALA A 53 -5.65 -4.02 7.57
C ALA A 53 -5.51 -3.62 6.11
N LYS A 54 -4.48 -2.85 5.81
CA LYS A 54 -4.03 -2.50 4.45
C LYS A 54 -2.60 -2.97 4.25
N GLU A 55 -2.09 -2.86 3.05
CA GLU A 55 -0.67 -3.06 2.80
C GLU A 55 0.16 -2.14 3.71
N GLY A 56 1.27 -2.66 4.23
CA GLY A 56 2.08 -1.97 5.23
C GLY A 56 1.59 -2.06 6.67
N THR A 57 0.43 -2.65 6.94
CA THR A 57 -0.07 -2.82 8.31
C THR A 57 0.67 -3.93 9.05
N GLN A 58 1.09 -3.66 10.28
CA GLN A 58 1.62 -4.69 11.21
C GLN A 58 0.47 -5.47 11.84
N ALA A 59 0.60 -6.78 11.91
CA ALA A 59 -0.40 -7.69 12.46
C ALA A 59 0.23 -8.94 13.08
N TYR A 60 -0.58 -9.70 13.80
CA TYR A 60 -0.22 -11.03 14.27
C TYR A 60 -0.87 -12.10 13.40
N LEU A 61 -0.06 -13.07 12.98
CA LEU A 61 -0.51 -14.26 12.29
C LEU A 61 -0.51 -15.43 13.26
N GLU A 62 -1.70 -15.97 13.58
CA GLU A 62 -1.82 -17.19 14.38
C GLU A 62 -1.60 -18.40 13.48
N LEU A 63 -0.45 -19.06 13.64
CA LEU A 63 -0.07 -20.24 12.89
C LEU A 63 0.36 -21.36 13.84
N ASP A 64 -0.29 -22.53 13.76
CA ASP A 64 -0.01 -23.69 14.62
C ASP A 64 -0.05 -23.35 16.13
N GLY A 65 -0.94 -22.43 16.55
CA GLY A 65 -1.08 -21.99 17.93
C GLY A 65 0.01 -21.04 18.43
N LYS A 66 0.82 -20.50 17.51
CA LYS A 66 1.82 -19.48 17.79
C LYS A 66 1.48 -18.20 17.06
N ASN A 67 1.69 -17.07 17.71
CA ASN A 67 1.57 -15.76 17.08
C ASN A 67 2.91 -15.36 16.47
N VAL A 68 2.91 -15.06 15.20
CA VAL A 68 4.05 -14.53 14.46
C VAL A 68 3.76 -13.06 14.15
N ASP A 69 4.69 -12.18 14.46
CA ASP A 69 4.60 -10.77 14.11
C ASP A 69 4.91 -10.59 12.62
N VAL A 70 4.00 -9.96 11.89
CA VAL A 70 4.08 -9.88 10.44
C VAL A 70 3.68 -8.50 9.90
N LEU A 71 4.26 -8.16 8.76
CA LEU A 71 3.85 -7.05 7.93
C LEU A 71 2.99 -7.57 6.77
N VAL A 72 1.84 -6.96 6.54
CA VAL A 72 1.03 -7.20 5.34
C VAL A 72 1.74 -6.59 4.14
N LYS A 73 2.19 -7.44 3.21
CA LYS A 73 2.99 -6.99 2.05
C LYS A 73 2.16 -6.79 0.80
N ASN A 74 1.20 -7.66 0.60
CA ASN A 74 0.37 -7.61 -0.60
C ASN A 74 -1.02 -8.16 -0.31
N ILE A 75 -2.03 -7.49 -0.87
CA ILE A 75 -3.43 -7.89 -0.82
C ILE A 75 -3.93 -7.98 -2.26
N ASP A 76 -3.94 -9.17 -2.82
CA ASP A 76 -4.39 -9.41 -4.19
C ASP A 76 -5.92 -9.47 -4.25
N PHE A 77 -6.53 -8.55 -4.99
CA PHE A 77 -7.97 -8.42 -5.16
C PHE A 77 -8.36 -8.50 -6.65
N ASP A 78 -9.31 -9.36 -6.97
CA ASP A 78 -9.88 -9.47 -8.31
C ASP A 78 -11.11 -8.54 -8.43
N PRO A 79 -11.03 -7.43 -9.18
CA PRO A 79 -12.12 -6.49 -9.34
C PRO A 79 -13.32 -7.06 -10.13
N LEU A 80 -13.10 -8.08 -10.98
CA LEU A 80 -14.17 -8.70 -11.77
C LEU A 80 -15.06 -9.59 -10.91
N THR A 81 -14.43 -10.44 -10.09
CA THR A 81 -15.15 -11.34 -9.19
C THR A 81 -15.47 -10.73 -7.83
N LYS A 82 -14.88 -9.55 -7.54
CA LYS A 82 -14.93 -8.84 -6.25
C LYS A 82 -14.47 -9.73 -5.08
N LYS A 83 -13.45 -10.53 -5.32
CA LYS A 83 -12.89 -11.46 -4.34
C LYS A 83 -11.42 -11.19 -4.07
N TYR A 84 -11.02 -11.42 -2.84
CA TYR A 84 -9.61 -11.45 -2.48
C TYR A 84 -8.99 -12.78 -2.90
N MET A 85 -7.84 -12.72 -3.55
CA MET A 85 -7.19 -13.87 -4.17
C MET A 85 -6.01 -14.37 -3.35
N ALA A 86 -5.21 -13.46 -2.79
CA ALA A 86 -4.06 -13.80 -1.99
C ALA A 86 -3.76 -12.74 -0.92
N LEU A 87 -3.07 -13.17 0.14
CA LEU A 87 -2.54 -12.32 1.21
C LEU A 87 -1.10 -12.75 1.49
N ASP A 88 -0.15 -11.86 1.23
CA ASP A 88 1.25 -12.15 1.46
C ASP A 88 1.78 -11.39 2.67
N PHE A 89 2.53 -12.09 3.49
CA PHE A 89 3.04 -11.60 4.77
C PHE A 89 4.55 -11.74 4.85
N GLN A 90 5.20 -10.72 5.39
CA GLN A 90 6.59 -10.76 5.77
C GLN A 90 6.71 -10.86 7.28
N ALA A 91 7.39 -11.91 7.78
CA ALA A 91 7.71 -12.03 9.20
C ALA A 91 8.64 -10.89 9.62
N LEU A 92 8.33 -10.26 10.74
CA LEU A 92 9.11 -9.16 11.30
C LEU A 92 10.09 -9.69 12.35
N VAL A 93 11.29 -9.17 12.31
CA VAL A 93 12.35 -9.44 13.29
C VAL A 93 12.79 -8.10 13.88
N ALA A 94 12.84 -8.01 15.19
CA ALA A 94 13.24 -6.78 15.87
C ALA A 94 14.66 -6.36 15.46
N GLY A 95 14.85 -5.09 15.10
CA GLY A 95 16.13 -4.55 14.64
C GLY A 95 16.47 -4.82 13.18
N GLU A 96 15.57 -5.45 12.43
CA GLU A 96 15.74 -5.65 10.99
C GLU A 96 14.94 -4.61 10.19
N VAL A 97 15.64 -3.81 9.41
CA VAL A 97 14.98 -2.84 8.51
C VAL A 97 14.20 -3.56 7.42
N VAL A 98 12.92 -3.28 7.34
CA VAL A 98 12.01 -3.83 6.33
C VAL A 98 11.56 -2.73 5.37
N SER A 99 11.35 -3.11 4.11
CA SER A 99 10.69 -2.22 3.16
C SER A 99 9.19 -2.32 3.36
N ALA A 100 8.52 -1.22 3.51
CA ALA A 100 7.08 -1.15 3.68
C ALA A 100 6.47 -0.12 2.74
N THR A 101 5.16 -0.18 2.57
CA THR A 101 4.37 0.77 1.81
C THR A 101 3.33 1.36 2.74
N VAL A 102 3.17 2.67 2.73
CA VAL A 102 2.12 3.36 3.49
C VAL A 102 1.12 3.98 2.53
N PRO A 103 -0.19 3.67 2.65
CA PRO A 103 -1.22 4.27 1.83
C PRO A 103 -1.48 5.71 2.26
N ILE A 104 -1.80 6.57 1.27
CA ILE A 104 -2.26 7.93 1.49
C ILE A 104 -3.78 7.94 1.36
N VAL A 105 -4.45 8.54 2.33
CA VAL A 105 -5.90 8.71 2.34
C VAL A 105 -6.21 10.19 2.26
N TYR A 106 -6.83 10.61 1.16
CA TYR A 106 -7.28 11.98 0.98
C TYR A 106 -8.70 12.13 1.55
N LEU A 107 -8.89 13.11 2.42
CA LEU A 107 -10.17 13.37 3.07
C LEU A 107 -10.74 14.71 2.57
N ASN A 108 -12.07 14.80 2.51
CA ASN A 108 -12.79 16.03 2.15
C ASN A 108 -12.46 16.56 0.74
N GLU A 109 -12.29 15.68 -0.24
CA GLU A 109 -12.03 16.05 -1.65
C GLU A 109 -13.14 16.96 -2.23
N ASP A 110 -14.37 16.80 -1.77
CA ASP A 110 -15.54 17.60 -2.17
C ASP A 110 -15.49 19.07 -1.72
N LYS A 111 -14.63 19.41 -0.77
CA LYS A 111 -14.49 20.79 -0.24
C LYS A 111 -13.43 21.60 -0.96
N VAL A 112 -12.69 20.99 -1.89
CA VAL A 112 -11.65 21.67 -2.66
C VAL A 112 -12.26 22.53 -3.75
N GLN A 113 -11.75 23.76 -3.91
CA GLN A 113 -12.14 24.64 -5.01
C GLN A 113 -11.31 24.34 -6.26
N GLY A 114 -11.74 23.37 -7.05
CA GLY A 114 -11.04 22.94 -8.26
C GLY A 114 -11.25 21.46 -8.56
N ILE A 115 -10.52 20.94 -9.54
CA ILE A 115 -10.47 19.52 -9.87
C ILE A 115 -9.32 18.93 -9.08
N PHE A 116 -9.66 18.03 -8.15
CA PHE A 116 -8.66 17.28 -7.38
C PHE A 116 -8.19 16.07 -8.18
N GLU A 117 -6.89 15.93 -8.35
CA GLU A 117 -6.25 14.81 -9.00
C GLU A 117 -5.17 14.24 -8.08
N ALA A 118 -5.40 13.01 -7.60
CA ALA A 118 -4.41 12.28 -6.81
C ALA A 118 -3.39 11.64 -7.75
N GLU A 119 -2.12 12.03 -7.62
CA GLU A 119 -1.00 11.50 -8.40
C GLU A 119 -0.37 10.28 -7.72
N LEU A 120 -0.38 10.26 -6.40
CA LEU A 120 0.22 9.21 -5.60
C LEU A 120 -0.77 8.70 -4.55
N SER A 121 -0.98 7.39 -4.51
CA SER A 121 -1.85 6.72 -3.53
C SER A 121 -1.09 6.07 -2.39
N GLU A 122 0.23 5.92 -2.52
CA GLU A 122 1.06 5.22 -1.54
C GLU A 122 2.51 5.72 -1.57
N VAL A 123 3.21 5.59 -0.43
CA VAL A 123 4.63 5.93 -0.29
C VAL A 123 5.41 4.69 0.13
N HIS A 124 6.50 4.41 -0.58
CA HIS A 124 7.43 3.34 -0.23
C HIS A 124 8.52 3.86 0.70
N TYR A 125 8.79 3.13 1.75
CA TYR A 125 9.80 3.50 2.75
C TYR A 125 10.47 2.25 3.34
N LYS A 126 11.55 2.49 4.08
CA LYS A 126 12.24 1.47 4.87
C LYS A 126 12.28 1.91 6.31
N ALA A 127 11.93 1.03 7.22
CA ALA A 127 11.98 1.29 8.65
C ALA A 127 12.17 0.01 9.45
N ASP A 128 12.53 0.16 10.72
CA ASP A 128 12.44 -0.90 11.72
C ASP A 128 10.97 -1.24 12.01
N PRO A 129 10.65 -2.48 12.40
CA PRO A 129 9.29 -2.87 12.81
C PRO A 129 8.68 -2.00 13.92
N ALA A 130 9.53 -1.39 14.76
CA ALA A 130 9.08 -0.47 15.81
C ALA A 130 8.66 0.92 15.30
N HIS A 131 9.01 1.27 14.06
CA HIS A 131 8.79 2.59 13.46
C HIS A 131 8.02 2.51 12.15
N LEU A 132 7.16 1.50 12.01
CA LEU A 132 6.27 1.40 10.86
C LEU A 132 5.24 2.53 10.89
N LEU A 133 5.02 3.15 9.72
CA LEU A 133 4.11 4.27 9.57
C LEU A 133 2.65 3.79 9.52
N GLU A 134 1.78 4.51 10.19
CA GLU A 134 0.34 4.37 10.02
C GLU A 134 -0.12 5.03 8.70
N PRO A 135 -1.31 4.70 8.16
CA PRO A 135 -1.87 5.35 6.98
C PRO A 135 -1.81 6.87 7.10
N ILE A 136 -1.31 7.54 6.04
CA ILE A 136 -1.15 8.99 6.02
C ILE A 136 -2.49 9.60 5.62
N GLU A 137 -3.14 10.32 6.53
CA GLU A 137 -4.38 11.03 6.25
C GLU A 137 -4.08 12.48 5.91
N ILE A 138 -4.48 12.92 4.71
CA ILE A 138 -4.36 14.31 4.26
C ILE A 138 -5.76 14.89 4.17
N ASP A 139 -6.10 15.76 5.12
CA ASP A 139 -7.38 16.48 5.10
C ASP A 139 -7.27 17.73 4.22
N LEU A 140 -7.83 17.67 3.03
CA LEU A 140 -7.81 18.74 2.05
C LEU A 140 -8.58 19.99 2.51
N ALA A 141 -9.53 19.84 3.45
CA ALA A 141 -10.27 20.99 4.00
C ALA A 141 -9.41 21.86 4.94
N THR A 142 -8.34 21.30 5.51
CA THR A 142 -7.43 22.02 6.42
C THR A 142 -6.31 22.73 5.68
N LEU A 143 -6.07 22.38 4.42
CA LEU A 143 -5.03 23.00 3.62
C LEU A 143 -5.40 24.43 3.20
N PRO A 144 -4.43 25.36 3.11
CA PRO A 144 -4.67 26.68 2.55
C PRO A 144 -5.26 26.58 1.14
N GLN A 145 -6.27 27.37 0.83
CA GLN A 145 -6.91 27.40 -0.52
C GLN A 145 -5.94 27.78 -1.65
N THR A 146 -4.77 28.31 -1.30
CA THR A 146 -3.69 28.62 -2.24
C THR A 146 -2.83 27.40 -2.57
N THR A 147 -2.95 26.31 -1.81
CA THR A 147 -2.17 25.08 -2.04
C THR A 147 -2.78 24.33 -3.21
N LYS A 148 -2.09 24.36 -4.35
CA LYS A 148 -2.51 23.65 -5.56
C LYS A 148 -1.81 22.30 -5.73
N THR A 149 -0.68 22.13 -5.07
CA THR A 149 0.20 20.99 -5.23
C THR A 149 0.89 20.69 -3.92
N MET A 150 1.12 19.41 -3.61
CA MET A 150 1.89 18.94 -2.46
C MET A 150 2.84 17.83 -2.90
N TYR A 151 4.01 17.77 -2.30
CA TYR A 151 5.06 16.81 -2.64
C TYR A 151 5.34 15.87 -1.47
N VAL A 152 5.94 14.71 -1.74
CA VAL A 152 6.32 13.73 -0.71
C VAL A 152 7.21 14.34 0.38
N LYS A 153 8.15 15.22 0.02
CA LYS A 153 9.02 15.95 0.97
C LYS A 153 8.26 16.79 2.00
N ASP A 154 7.06 17.28 1.65
CA ASP A 154 6.25 18.13 2.52
C ASP A 154 5.63 17.35 3.68
N LEU A 155 5.54 16.01 3.57
CA LEU A 155 5.05 15.11 4.61
C LEU A 155 6.03 14.93 5.78
N LYS A 156 7.32 15.28 5.61
CA LYS A 156 8.37 15.18 6.63
C LYS A 156 8.44 13.80 7.31
N LEU A 157 8.35 12.75 6.52
CA LEU A 157 8.31 11.37 7.03
C LEU A 157 9.67 10.83 7.50
N GLU A 158 10.77 11.49 7.13
CA GLU A 158 12.14 11.06 7.45
C GLU A 158 12.52 11.40 8.90
N GLU A 159 11.73 10.90 9.85
CA GLU A 159 12.00 11.02 11.27
C GLU A 159 12.09 9.61 11.90
N ASN A 160 12.74 9.50 13.05
CA ASN A 160 12.78 8.28 13.87
C ASN A 160 13.26 7.00 13.15
N GLY A 161 14.22 7.11 12.21
CA GLY A 161 14.77 5.94 11.52
C GLY A 161 13.94 5.44 10.34
N VAL A 162 12.99 6.24 9.88
CA VAL A 162 12.25 6.00 8.62
C VAL A 162 13.05 6.58 7.46
N HIS A 163 13.27 5.76 6.43
CA HIS A 163 13.93 6.18 5.18
C HIS A 163 12.96 6.07 4.02
N VAL A 164 12.48 7.20 3.52
CA VAL A 164 11.58 7.24 2.36
C VAL A 164 12.34 6.85 1.09
N THR A 165 11.83 5.86 0.37
CA THR A 165 12.41 5.39 -0.89
C THR A 165 11.77 6.09 -2.09
N THR A 166 10.51 6.50 -1.97
CA THR A 166 9.80 7.32 -2.98
C THR A 166 10.49 8.68 -3.07
N SER A 167 10.68 9.19 -4.30
CA SER A 167 11.32 10.49 -4.49
C SER A 167 10.56 11.61 -3.77
N GLY A 168 11.27 12.41 -2.98
CA GLY A 168 10.69 13.56 -2.29
C GLY A 168 10.11 14.63 -3.23
N GLU A 169 10.53 14.63 -4.50
CA GLU A 169 10.04 15.54 -5.53
C GLU A 169 8.78 15.01 -6.25
N GLN A 170 8.35 13.80 -5.93
CA GLN A 170 7.13 13.24 -6.48
C GLN A 170 5.91 13.96 -5.90
N GLN A 171 4.99 14.29 -6.80
CA GLN A 171 3.75 15.00 -6.47
C GLN A 171 2.76 14.03 -5.84
N LEU A 172 2.12 14.46 -4.75
CA LEU A 172 1.07 13.70 -4.06
C LEU A 172 -0.28 13.92 -4.73
N PHE A 173 -0.60 15.19 -4.99
CA PHE A 173 -1.83 15.58 -5.66
C PHE A 173 -1.66 16.93 -6.36
N HIS A 174 -2.56 17.18 -7.31
CA HIS A 174 -2.73 18.46 -7.97
C HIS A 174 -4.18 18.93 -7.87
N ILE A 175 -4.37 20.25 -7.70
CA ILE A 175 -5.70 20.89 -7.74
C ILE A 175 -5.74 21.85 -8.92
N GLY A 176 -6.37 21.41 -10.01
CA GLY A 176 -6.58 22.19 -11.23
C GLY A 176 -7.74 23.20 -11.09
N ALA A 177 -7.69 24.30 -11.85
CA ALA A 177 -8.80 25.22 -11.94
C ALA A 177 -9.93 24.66 -12.81
N TYR A 178 -11.20 24.96 -12.49
CA TYR A 178 -12.32 24.60 -13.36
C TYR A 178 -12.14 25.22 -14.74
N GLY A 179 -12.02 24.40 -15.78
CA GLY A 179 -12.06 24.83 -17.19
C GLY A 179 -10.72 25.01 -17.92
N GLN A 180 -9.58 24.70 -17.32
CA GLN A 180 -8.33 24.57 -18.07
C GLN A 180 -8.09 23.10 -18.45
N LYS A 181 -8.34 22.76 -19.73
CA LYS A 181 -7.70 21.61 -20.36
C LYS A 181 -6.23 21.95 -20.48
N GLU A 182 -5.34 21.19 -19.86
CA GLU A 182 -3.92 21.24 -20.20
C GLU A 182 -3.77 20.83 -21.66
N THR A 183 -3.45 21.79 -22.49
CA THR A 183 -2.90 21.52 -23.82
C THR A 183 -1.44 21.15 -23.60
N ASP A 184 -1.15 19.88 -23.80
CA ASP A 184 0.21 19.34 -23.89
C ASP A 184 0.86 19.96 -25.14
N GLU A 185 1.48 21.12 -24.98
CA GLU A 185 2.30 21.76 -26.03
C GLU A 185 3.69 21.13 -26.02
N THR A 186 3.80 19.97 -26.66
CA THR A 186 5.08 19.53 -27.24
C THR A 186 5.32 20.37 -28.49
N GLU A 187 5.92 21.54 -28.34
CA GLU A 187 6.54 22.25 -29.45
C GLU A 187 7.75 21.45 -29.96
N THR A 188 7.50 20.69 -31.01
CA THR A 188 8.56 20.26 -31.92
C THR A 188 8.94 21.44 -32.82
N GLU A 189 10.01 22.14 -32.48
CA GLU A 189 10.69 23.03 -33.42
C GLU A 189 11.27 22.21 -34.55
N ALA A 190 10.58 22.22 -35.68
CA ALA A 190 11.15 21.81 -36.95
C ALA A 190 11.99 22.98 -37.47
N ALA A 191 13.30 22.84 -37.37
CA ALA A 191 14.23 23.72 -38.05
C ALA A 191 14.10 23.50 -39.55
N ASP A 192 13.62 24.54 -40.24
CA ASP A 192 13.69 24.71 -41.68
C ASP A 192 15.13 25.11 -42.06
N GLU A 193 15.86 24.25 -42.71
CA GLU A 193 17.06 24.62 -43.44
C GLU A 193 16.77 24.56 -44.96
N THR A 194 16.50 25.71 -45.50
CA THR A 194 16.54 25.95 -46.94
C THR A 194 17.87 26.61 -47.33
N LYS A 195 18.65 25.90 -48.10
CA LYS A 195 19.55 26.37 -49.14
C LYS A 195 21.05 26.07 -48.99
#